data_459936f6a73062ae4fc859011f95bc74
#
_entry.id   459936f6a73062ae4fc859011f95bc74
#
_cell.length_a   1.000
_cell.length_b   1.000
_cell.length_c   1.000
_cell.angle_alpha   90.00
_cell.angle_beta   90.00
_cell.angle_gamma   90.00
#
_symmetry.space_group_name_H-M   'P 1'
#
loop_
_entity.id
_entity.type
_entity.pdbx_description
1 polymer ?
#
loop_
_entity_poly.entity_id
_entity_poly.type
_entity_poly.pdbx_seq_one_letter_code
_entity_poly.pdbx_strand_id
1 'polypeptide(L)'
;MPSFDIVKKTTAGDSYRVQSVIGAFDLDVNHLDEHFSGNIDIEGKEWNVGLIVGGSGTGKTTIAREVFGNHIYSGMPHTDKAVIDDMPEGATVKQIEQMFTSVGFASPPNWLRPYSVLSNGEKMRCDLAYALLKGDDLVVYDEFTSVVNRQVAKAASFAISKCVRRNGKRFVAISCHDDVIEWLEPDWIYNTDSKRFFFAQANTSDQTSISTYTKFGTLLQRGAFGKYSASITI
;
A
#
# COMPACT_ATOMS: atom_id res chain seq x y z
N MET A 1 -10.24 19.02 -1.39
CA MET A 1 -8.99 18.49 -1.97
C MET A 1 -8.07 18.14 -0.82
N PRO A 2 -7.71 16.87 -0.58
CA PRO A 2 -6.77 16.55 0.47
C PRO A 2 -5.37 17.05 0.11
N SER A 3 -5.11 18.30 0.44
CA SER A 3 -3.77 18.87 0.51
C SER A 3 -3.21 18.56 1.90
N PHE A 4 -1.95 18.25 1.97
CA PHE A 4 -1.24 18.04 3.24
C PHE A 4 0.02 18.91 3.29
N ASP A 5 0.32 19.37 4.50
CA ASP A 5 1.51 20.16 4.83
C ASP A 5 1.96 19.75 6.24
N ILE A 6 2.87 18.80 6.30
CA ILE A 6 3.24 18.09 7.52
C ILE A 6 4.68 18.45 7.87
N VAL A 7 4.89 19.03 9.06
CA VAL A 7 6.21 19.23 9.64
C VAL A 7 6.39 18.23 10.79
N LYS A 8 7.23 17.23 10.57
CA LYS A 8 7.61 16.27 11.59
C LYS A 8 8.86 16.77 12.30
N LYS A 9 8.65 17.36 13.48
CA LYS A 9 9.74 17.85 14.33
C LYS A 9 10.39 16.67 15.06
N THR A 10 11.71 16.60 14.97
CA THR A 10 12.52 15.63 15.69
C THR A 10 13.57 16.36 16.51
N THR A 11 13.50 16.26 17.82
CA THR A 11 14.53 16.80 18.74
C THR A 11 15.46 15.66 19.14
N ALA A 12 16.75 15.87 19.00
CA ALA A 12 17.73 14.95 19.56
C ALA A 12 17.61 14.93 21.09
N GLY A 13 17.63 13.74 21.68
CA GLY A 13 17.67 13.61 23.14
C GLY A 13 18.96 14.19 23.73
N ASP A 14 18.97 14.45 25.02
CA ASP A 14 20.10 15.05 25.76
C ASP A 14 20.98 14.00 26.46
N SER A 15 20.74 12.71 26.25
CA SER A 15 21.51 11.63 26.88
C SER A 15 22.99 11.68 26.46
N TYR A 16 23.89 11.24 27.35
CA TYR A 16 25.33 11.14 27.09
C TYR A 16 25.65 10.43 25.78
N ARG A 17 24.92 9.33 25.46
CA ARG A 17 25.13 8.56 24.21
C ARG A 17 24.79 9.39 22.98
N VAL A 18 23.70 10.15 23.01
CA VAL A 18 23.27 11.03 21.91
C VAL A 18 24.32 12.14 21.72
N GLN A 19 24.72 12.81 22.80
CA GLN A 19 25.74 13.87 22.74
C GLN A 19 27.09 13.35 22.25
N SER A 20 27.49 12.15 22.65
CA SER A 20 28.73 11.52 22.15
C SER A 20 28.69 11.26 20.64
N VAL A 21 27.52 10.81 20.09
CA VAL A 21 27.37 10.59 18.65
C VAL A 21 27.37 11.92 17.89
N ILE A 22 26.63 12.92 18.41
CA ILE A 22 26.62 14.26 17.83
C ILE A 22 28.03 14.82 17.74
N GLY A 23 28.82 14.78 18.84
CA GLY A 23 30.18 15.29 18.86
C GLY A 23 31.18 14.46 18.02
N ALA A 24 31.02 13.11 17.99
CA ALA A 24 31.92 12.25 17.22
C ALA A 24 31.75 12.39 15.70
N PHE A 25 30.56 12.73 15.22
CA PHE A 25 30.23 12.82 13.80
C PHE A 25 29.92 14.24 13.35
N ASP A 26 30.10 15.25 14.23
CA ASP A 26 29.81 16.66 13.96
C ASP A 26 28.42 16.89 13.34
N LEU A 27 27.38 16.28 13.95
CA LEU A 27 26.03 16.27 13.41
C LEU A 27 25.32 17.61 13.75
N ASP A 28 24.73 18.23 12.71
CA ASP A 28 23.82 19.36 12.92
C ASP A 28 22.42 18.86 13.30
N VAL A 29 22.08 18.95 14.57
CA VAL A 29 20.78 18.52 15.12
C VAL A 29 19.64 19.51 14.89
N ASN A 30 19.92 20.69 14.33
CA ASN A 30 18.89 21.69 14.06
C ASN A 30 18.09 21.40 12.76
N HIS A 31 18.55 20.45 11.95
CA HIS A 31 17.94 20.05 10.66
C HIS A 31 17.33 18.65 10.69
N LEU A 32 16.90 18.16 11.84
CA LEU A 32 16.20 16.85 11.97
C LEU A 32 14.72 16.94 11.62
N ASP A 33 14.21 18.13 11.30
CA ASP A 33 12.82 18.31 10.92
C ASP A 33 12.58 17.88 9.46
N GLU A 34 11.57 17.04 9.26
CA GLU A 34 11.15 16.57 7.94
C GLU A 34 9.86 17.32 7.53
N HIS A 35 9.83 17.84 6.30
CA HIS A 35 8.69 18.56 5.75
C HIS A 35 8.11 17.82 4.53
N PHE A 36 6.85 17.40 4.66
CA PHE A 36 6.10 16.72 3.60
C PHE A 36 4.92 17.60 3.19
N SER A 37 4.90 18.05 1.94
CA SER A 37 3.79 18.84 1.40
C SER A 37 3.39 18.30 0.03
N GLY A 38 2.08 18.35 -0.27
CA GLY A 38 1.56 17.87 -1.54
C GLY A 38 0.04 17.87 -1.60
N ASN A 39 -0.47 17.33 -2.71
CA ASN A 39 -1.90 17.20 -2.95
C ASN A 39 -2.21 15.84 -3.60
N ILE A 40 -3.23 15.15 -3.06
CA ILE A 40 -3.78 13.91 -3.63
C ILE A 40 -5.21 14.21 -4.05
N ASP A 41 -5.38 14.68 -5.30
CA ASP A 41 -6.65 15.15 -5.84
C ASP A 41 -7.57 14.01 -6.28
N ILE A 42 -8.20 13.34 -5.30
CA ILE A 42 -9.13 12.22 -5.49
C ILE A 42 -10.59 12.56 -5.19
N GLU A 43 -10.86 13.76 -4.70
CA GLU A 43 -12.18 14.19 -4.29
C GLU A 43 -13.11 14.35 -5.51
N GLY A 44 -14.32 13.83 -5.41
CA GLY A 44 -15.28 13.86 -6.51
C GLY A 44 -14.94 12.98 -7.72
N LYS A 45 -13.89 12.15 -7.62
CA LYS A 45 -13.50 11.21 -8.69
C LYS A 45 -13.88 9.78 -8.32
N GLU A 46 -14.30 9.02 -9.30
CA GLU A 46 -14.56 7.58 -9.14
C GLU A 46 -13.23 6.81 -9.23
N TRP A 47 -12.95 6.01 -8.23
CA TRP A 47 -11.77 5.16 -8.17
C TRP A 47 -11.97 3.99 -7.21
N ASN A 48 -11.27 2.90 -7.45
CA ASN A 48 -11.24 1.73 -6.56
C ASN A 48 -9.85 1.49 -5.96
N VAL A 49 -8.81 1.73 -6.74
CA VAL A 49 -7.44 1.38 -6.34
C VAL A 49 -6.54 2.60 -6.42
N GLY A 50 -5.91 2.94 -5.31
CA GLY A 50 -4.90 3.98 -5.20
C GLY A 50 -3.54 3.41 -4.81
N LEU A 51 -2.48 4.13 -5.13
CA LEU A 51 -1.13 3.77 -4.77
C LEU A 51 -0.33 4.99 -4.30
N ILE A 52 0.29 4.86 -3.13
CA ILE A 52 1.35 5.76 -2.67
C ILE A 52 2.67 5.00 -2.77
N VAL A 53 3.60 5.51 -3.59
CA VAL A 53 4.87 4.83 -3.88
C VAL A 53 6.05 5.78 -3.74
N GLY A 54 7.22 5.24 -3.42
CA GLY A 54 8.49 5.96 -3.31
C GLY A 54 9.49 5.26 -2.42
N GLY A 55 10.70 5.76 -2.31
CA GLY A 55 11.79 5.19 -1.53
C GLY A 55 11.48 5.04 -0.03
N SER A 56 12.28 4.26 0.67
CA SER A 56 12.20 4.18 2.14
C SER A 56 12.53 5.55 2.75
N GLY A 57 11.80 5.94 3.80
CA GLY A 57 12.02 7.24 4.48
C GLY A 57 11.40 8.45 3.80
N THR A 58 10.72 8.33 2.65
CA THR A 58 10.13 9.47 1.92
C THR A 58 8.78 9.95 2.48
N GLY A 59 8.38 9.49 3.66
CA GLY A 59 7.18 9.95 4.34
C GLY A 59 5.86 9.30 3.91
N LYS A 60 5.88 8.19 3.14
CA LYS A 60 4.68 7.51 2.64
C LYS A 60 3.64 7.25 3.73
N THR A 61 4.04 6.58 4.80
CA THR A 61 3.16 6.28 5.95
C THR A 61 2.65 7.54 6.64
N THR A 62 3.50 8.56 6.77
CA THR A 62 3.13 9.85 7.38
C THR A 62 2.07 10.56 6.56
N ILE A 63 2.28 10.64 5.24
CA ILE A 63 1.32 11.23 4.29
C ILE A 63 0.00 10.45 4.30
N ALA A 64 0.07 9.13 4.27
CA ALA A 64 -1.14 8.29 4.31
C ALA A 64 -1.94 8.47 5.60
N ARG A 65 -1.28 8.62 6.75
CA ARG A 65 -1.95 8.89 8.03
C ARG A 65 -2.65 10.24 8.04
N GLU A 66 -2.04 11.26 7.47
CA GLU A 66 -2.65 12.58 7.37
C GLU A 66 -3.87 12.58 6.46
N VAL A 67 -3.74 11.96 5.28
CA VAL A 67 -4.79 11.98 4.26
C VAL A 67 -5.95 11.02 4.56
N PHE A 68 -5.65 9.82 5.10
CA PHE A 68 -6.63 8.74 5.26
C PHE A 68 -6.95 8.39 6.72
N GLY A 69 -6.20 8.89 7.68
CA GLY A 69 -6.49 8.77 9.10
C GLY A 69 -6.73 7.34 9.56
N ASN A 70 -7.92 7.08 10.07
CA ASN A 70 -8.31 5.79 10.68
C ASN A 70 -8.52 4.65 9.68
N HIS A 71 -8.45 4.91 8.37
CA HIS A 71 -8.61 3.86 7.35
C HIS A 71 -7.35 3.01 7.15
N ILE A 72 -6.24 3.38 7.82
CA ILE A 72 -5.01 2.58 7.75
C ILE A 72 -5.22 1.28 8.52
N TYR A 73 -5.03 0.19 7.78
CA TYR A 73 -5.12 -1.15 8.33
C TYR A 73 -4.00 -1.41 9.34
N SER A 74 -4.37 -1.82 10.54
CA SER A 74 -3.44 -2.03 11.67
C SER A 74 -3.11 -3.50 11.96
N GLY A 75 -3.52 -4.42 11.08
CA GLY A 75 -3.39 -5.86 11.27
C GLY A 75 -4.68 -6.51 11.78
N MET A 76 -4.85 -7.81 11.53
CA MET A 76 -5.97 -8.55 12.08
C MET A 76 -5.64 -9.06 13.51
N PRO A 77 -6.61 -9.01 14.44
CA PRO A 77 -6.49 -9.74 15.70
C PRO A 77 -6.42 -11.22 15.38
N HIS A 78 -5.55 -11.95 16.05
CA HIS A 78 -5.43 -13.38 15.85
C HIS A 78 -5.20 -14.11 17.17
N THR A 79 -5.66 -15.35 17.20
CA THR A 79 -5.54 -16.26 18.34
C THR A 79 -4.71 -17.48 17.97
N ASP A 80 -4.63 -18.46 18.86
CA ASP A 80 -4.04 -19.77 18.57
C ASP A 80 -5.04 -20.74 17.88
N LYS A 81 -6.24 -20.25 17.54
CA LYS A 81 -7.26 -21.01 16.81
C LYS A 81 -7.02 -21.00 15.31
N ALA A 82 -7.88 -21.70 14.58
CA ALA A 82 -7.89 -21.66 13.12
C ALA A 82 -8.11 -20.23 12.61
N VAL A 83 -7.36 -19.81 11.60
CA VAL A 83 -7.44 -18.44 11.09
C VAL A 83 -8.83 -18.06 10.57
N ILE A 84 -9.64 -19.05 10.14
CA ILE A 84 -11.02 -18.83 9.73
C ILE A 84 -11.90 -18.36 10.90
N ASP A 85 -11.59 -18.77 12.14
CA ASP A 85 -12.32 -18.37 13.36
C ASP A 85 -11.95 -16.95 13.80
N ASP A 86 -10.79 -16.45 13.37
CA ASP A 86 -10.33 -15.09 13.65
C ASP A 86 -10.87 -14.05 12.65
N MET A 87 -11.66 -14.45 11.66
CA MET A 87 -12.31 -13.55 10.71
C MET A 87 -13.43 -12.73 11.39
N PRO A 88 -13.87 -11.59 10.81
CA PRO A 88 -14.87 -10.73 11.43
C PRO A 88 -16.16 -11.49 11.76
N GLU A 89 -16.66 -11.32 12.99
CA GLU A 89 -17.85 -12.05 13.53
C GLU A 89 -19.12 -11.90 12.68
N GLY A 90 -19.27 -10.79 11.96
CA GLY A 90 -20.40 -10.54 11.07
C GLY A 90 -20.32 -11.27 9.72
N ALA A 91 -19.19 -11.91 9.39
CA ALA A 91 -18.99 -12.58 8.12
C ALA A 91 -19.44 -14.04 8.21
N THR A 92 -20.27 -14.48 7.27
CA THR A 92 -20.63 -15.89 7.15
C THR A 92 -19.45 -16.72 6.61
N VAL A 93 -19.41 -18.01 6.93
CA VAL A 93 -18.36 -18.94 6.41
C VAL A 93 -18.23 -18.83 4.90
N LYS A 94 -19.34 -18.77 4.17
CA LYS A 94 -19.35 -18.64 2.71
C LYS A 94 -18.69 -17.34 2.24
N GLN A 95 -18.91 -16.22 2.93
CA GLN A 95 -18.28 -14.95 2.61
C GLN A 95 -16.76 -14.99 2.87
N ILE A 96 -16.34 -15.65 3.97
CA ILE A 96 -14.93 -15.83 4.31
C ILE A 96 -14.23 -16.68 3.25
N GLU A 97 -14.79 -17.82 2.87
CA GLU A 97 -14.26 -18.71 1.83
C GLU A 97 -14.12 -18.00 0.48
N GLN A 98 -15.14 -17.24 0.09
CA GLN A 98 -15.14 -16.45 -1.14
C GLN A 98 -14.06 -15.35 -1.10
N MET A 99 -13.89 -14.70 0.04
CA MET A 99 -12.90 -13.64 0.21
C MET A 99 -11.48 -14.23 0.20
N PHE A 100 -11.22 -15.29 0.96
CA PHE A 100 -9.93 -15.99 0.95
C PHE A 100 -9.52 -16.40 -0.47
N THR A 101 -10.44 -17.01 -1.20
CA THR A 101 -10.20 -17.38 -2.61
C THR A 101 -9.94 -16.14 -3.48
N SER A 102 -10.70 -15.07 -3.26
CA SER A 102 -10.60 -13.82 -4.06
C SER A 102 -9.29 -13.09 -3.87
N VAL A 103 -8.70 -13.14 -2.67
CA VAL A 103 -7.37 -12.55 -2.39
C VAL A 103 -6.22 -13.51 -2.67
N GLY A 104 -6.53 -14.72 -3.18
CA GLY A 104 -5.54 -15.74 -3.52
C GLY A 104 -5.08 -16.61 -2.35
N PHE A 105 -5.79 -16.61 -1.22
CA PHE A 105 -5.59 -17.56 -0.12
C PHE A 105 -6.47 -18.79 -0.33
N ALA A 106 -6.21 -19.53 -1.42
CA ALA A 106 -7.10 -20.56 -1.96
C ALA A 106 -6.79 -22.01 -1.49
N SER A 107 -6.13 -22.18 -0.34
CA SER A 107 -5.79 -23.50 0.22
C SER A 107 -6.60 -23.78 1.49
N PRO A 108 -7.76 -24.48 1.42
CA PRO A 108 -8.61 -24.74 2.57
C PRO A 108 -7.90 -25.38 3.78
N PRO A 109 -6.92 -26.31 3.61
CA PRO A 109 -6.19 -26.84 4.77
C PRO A 109 -5.45 -25.77 5.58
N ASN A 110 -5.02 -24.66 4.95
CA ASN A 110 -4.34 -23.57 5.63
C ASN A 110 -5.32 -22.67 6.40
N TRP A 111 -6.61 -22.66 6.06
CA TRP A 111 -7.64 -21.90 6.78
C TRP A 111 -7.90 -22.46 8.18
N LEU A 112 -7.58 -23.75 8.38
CA LEU A 112 -7.74 -24.46 9.64
C LEU A 112 -6.51 -24.38 10.55
N ARG A 113 -5.48 -23.65 10.13
CA ARG A 113 -4.24 -23.44 10.88
C ARG A 113 -4.27 -22.10 11.60
N PRO A 114 -3.57 -21.97 12.75
CA PRO A 114 -3.39 -20.68 13.41
C PRO A 114 -2.63 -19.69 12.51
N TYR A 115 -2.98 -18.41 12.61
CA TYR A 115 -2.30 -17.33 11.88
C TYR A 115 -0.77 -17.34 12.10
N SER A 116 -0.31 -17.64 13.33
CA SER A 116 1.10 -17.63 13.73
C SER A 116 1.97 -18.55 12.86
N VAL A 117 1.44 -19.68 12.38
CA VAL A 117 2.19 -20.68 11.61
C VAL A 117 2.08 -20.50 10.08
N LEU A 118 1.33 -19.53 9.62
CA LEU A 118 1.22 -19.21 8.20
C LEU A 118 2.51 -18.57 7.67
N SER A 119 2.82 -18.81 6.40
CA SER A 119 3.90 -18.09 5.69
C SER A 119 3.56 -16.60 5.55
N ASN A 120 4.56 -15.73 5.34
CA ASN A 120 4.33 -14.29 5.17
C ASN A 120 3.34 -13.98 4.03
N GLY A 121 3.39 -14.75 2.94
CA GLY A 121 2.46 -14.58 1.82
C GLY A 121 1.02 -14.99 2.17
N GLU A 122 0.83 -15.99 3.01
CA GLU A 122 -0.47 -16.41 3.51
C GLU A 122 -1.01 -15.41 4.54
N LYS A 123 -0.15 -14.94 5.46
CA LYS A 123 -0.49 -13.89 6.43
C LYS A 123 -0.98 -12.63 5.73
N MET A 124 -0.24 -12.14 4.74
CA MET A 124 -0.62 -10.97 3.96
C MET A 124 -2.00 -11.14 3.29
N ARG A 125 -2.28 -12.30 2.69
CA ARG A 125 -3.58 -12.56 2.06
C ARG A 125 -4.70 -12.68 3.08
N CYS A 126 -4.40 -13.24 4.24
CA CYS A 126 -5.31 -13.34 5.36
C CYS A 126 -5.68 -11.95 5.89
N ASP A 127 -4.68 -11.10 6.10
CA ASP A 127 -4.84 -9.69 6.49
C ASP A 127 -5.69 -8.91 5.48
N LEU A 128 -5.44 -9.09 4.18
CA LEU A 128 -6.25 -8.47 3.12
C LEU A 128 -7.71 -8.94 3.15
N ALA A 129 -7.94 -10.24 3.35
CA ALA A 129 -9.29 -10.79 3.47
C ALA A 129 -10.02 -10.20 4.69
N TYR A 130 -9.35 -10.15 5.84
CA TYR A 130 -9.90 -9.58 7.06
C TYR A 130 -10.28 -8.10 6.88
N ALA A 131 -9.34 -7.29 6.35
CA ALA A 131 -9.56 -5.88 6.11
C ALA A 131 -10.77 -5.62 5.19
N LEU A 132 -10.91 -6.41 4.13
CA LEU A 132 -12.03 -6.27 3.19
C LEU A 132 -13.36 -6.78 3.77
N LEU A 133 -13.35 -7.78 4.66
CA LEU A 133 -14.55 -8.30 5.30
C LEU A 133 -15.04 -7.44 6.46
N LYS A 134 -14.16 -6.67 7.11
CA LYS A 134 -14.49 -5.84 8.27
C LYS A 134 -15.58 -4.81 8.00
N GLY A 135 -15.85 -4.50 6.72
CA GLY A 135 -16.99 -3.68 6.34
C GLY A 135 -16.64 -2.26 5.92
N ASP A 136 -15.42 -1.81 6.12
CA ASP A 136 -14.98 -0.47 5.70
C ASP A 136 -15.04 -0.32 4.16
N ASP A 137 -15.51 0.82 3.68
CA ASP A 137 -15.56 1.14 2.24
C ASP A 137 -14.19 1.46 1.69
N LEU A 138 -13.26 1.89 2.54
CA LEU A 138 -11.88 2.22 2.21
C LEU A 138 -10.91 1.46 3.13
N VAL A 139 -9.96 0.75 2.53
CA VAL A 139 -8.86 0.10 3.21
C VAL A 139 -7.55 0.71 2.73
N VAL A 140 -6.71 1.20 3.64
CA VAL A 140 -5.36 1.68 3.34
C VAL A 140 -4.37 0.70 3.94
N TYR A 141 -3.57 0.04 3.10
CA TYR A 141 -2.65 -1.03 3.52
C TYR A 141 -1.21 -0.55 3.41
N ASP A 142 -0.57 -0.39 4.58
CA ASP A 142 0.83 0.04 4.65
C ASP A 142 1.79 -1.14 4.43
N GLU A 143 2.99 -0.86 3.95
CA GLU A 143 4.03 -1.84 3.62
C GLU A 143 3.52 -2.94 2.66
N PHE A 144 2.63 -2.57 1.72
CA PHE A 144 2.05 -3.51 0.77
C PHE A 144 3.14 -4.21 -0.03
N THR A 145 3.17 -5.55 0.06
CA THR A 145 4.15 -6.47 -0.55
C THR A 145 5.58 -6.43 -0.02
N SER A 146 5.89 -5.67 1.03
CA SER A 146 7.27 -5.53 1.54
C SER A 146 7.85 -6.83 2.12
N VAL A 147 6.99 -7.68 2.71
CA VAL A 147 7.42 -8.91 3.42
C VAL A 147 7.32 -10.19 2.59
N VAL A 148 6.99 -10.09 1.30
CA VAL A 148 6.77 -11.26 0.43
C VAL A 148 7.68 -11.23 -0.80
N ASN A 149 7.97 -12.41 -1.37
CA ASN A 149 8.72 -12.48 -2.62
C ASN A 149 7.92 -11.89 -3.79
N ARG A 150 8.61 -11.52 -4.88
CA ARG A 150 7.98 -10.79 -6.00
C ARG A 150 6.90 -11.59 -6.75
N GLN A 151 6.98 -12.92 -6.78
CA GLN A 151 5.93 -13.75 -7.40
C GLN A 151 4.64 -13.73 -6.58
N VAL A 152 4.77 -13.85 -5.25
CA VAL A 152 3.64 -13.72 -4.33
C VAL A 152 3.06 -12.31 -4.37
N ALA A 153 3.92 -11.28 -4.38
CA ALA A 153 3.52 -9.88 -4.51
C ALA A 153 2.68 -9.65 -5.78
N LYS A 154 3.15 -10.15 -6.92
CA LYS A 154 2.44 -10.07 -8.21
C LYS A 154 1.07 -10.72 -8.15
N ALA A 155 0.99 -11.96 -7.69
CA ALA A 155 -0.26 -12.69 -7.59
C ALA A 155 -1.26 -12.02 -6.63
N ALA A 156 -0.79 -11.54 -5.47
CA ALA A 156 -1.61 -10.82 -4.51
C ALA A 156 -2.11 -9.48 -5.05
N SER A 157 -1.27 -8.71 -5.75
CA SER A 157 -1.65 -7.43 -6.35
C SER A 157 -2.76 -7.60 -7.39
N PHE A 158 -2.65 -8.55 -8.29
CA PHE A 158 -3.73 -8.86 -9.25
C PHE A 158 -5.01 -9.33 -8.56
N ALA A 159 -4.90 -10.19 -7.56
CA ALA A 159 -6.06 -10.71 -6.84
C ALA A 159 -6.79 -9.60 -6.09
N ILE A 160 -6.09 -8.73 -5.37
CA ILE A 160 -6.68 -7.63 -4.61
C ILE A 160 -7.32 -6.59 -5.54
N SER A 161 -6.67 -6.20 -6.63
CA SER A 161 -7.20 -5.27 -7.61
C SER A 161 -8.55 -5.73 -8.17
N LYS A 162 -8.63 -6.99 -8.62
CA LYS A 162 -9.88 -7.60 -9.10
C LYS A 162 -10.94 -7.69 -8.01
N CYS A 163 -10.55 -8.10 -6.79
CA CYS A 163 -11.47 -8.25 -5.68
C CYS A 163 -12.11 -6.92 -5.29
N VAL A 164 -11.32 -5.88 -5.14
CA VAL A 164 -11.75 -4.53 -4.74
C VAL A 164 -12.72 -3.95 -5.78
N ARG A 165 -12.35 -3.99 -7.06
CA ARG A 165 -13.19 -3.48 -8.16
C ARG A 165 -14.52 -4.23 -8.27
N ARG A 166 -14.50 -5.57 -8.15
CA ARG A 166 -15.74 -6.38 -8.22
C ARG A 166 -16.69 -6.11 -7.06
N ASN A 167 -16.17 -5.77 -5.88
CA ASN A 167 -16.97 -5.50 -4.69
C ASN A 167 -17.30 -4.01 -4.50
N GLY A 168 -16.90 -3.13 -5.44
CA GLY A 168 -17.14 -1.68 -5.36
C GLY A 168 -16.45 -1.00 -4.16
N LYS A 169 -15.42 -1.62 -3.59
CA LYS A 169 -14.64 -1.07 -2.47
C LYS A 169 -13.50 -0.20 -2.96
N ARG A 170 -12.88 0.54 -2.04
CA ARG A 170 -11.70 1.34 -2.29
C ARG A 170 -10.51 0.78 -1.50
N PHE A 171 -9.36 0.74 -2.15
CA PHE A 171 -8.13 0.22 -1.59
C PHE A 171 -6.95 1.14 -1.93
N VAL A 172 -6.15 1.50 -0.96
CA VAL A 172 -4.91 2.26 -1.16
C VAL A 172 -3.75 1.40 -0.69
N ALA A 173 -2.85 1.09 -1.59
CA ALA A 173 -1.59 0.46 -1.25
C ALA A 173 -0.51 1.51 -0.96
N ILE A 174 0.33 1.26 0.04
CA ILE A 174 1.54 2.03 0.31
C ILE A 174 2.71 1.07 0.11
N SER A 175 3.59 1.35 -0.86
CA SER A 175 4.68 0.45 -1.22
C SER A 175 5.99 1.20 -1.51
N CYS A 176 7.11 0.55 -1.20
CA CYS A 176 8.44 1.01 -1.65
C CYS A 176 8.86 0.40 -3.00
N HIS A 177 7.99 -0.38 -3.64
CA HIS A 177 8.28 -1.12 -4.86
C HIS A 177 7.45 -0.61 -6.04
N ASP A 178 8.11 -0.18 -7.12
CA ASP A 178 7.47 0.39 -8.32
C ASP A 178 6.80 -0.66 -9.21
N ASP A 179 7.26 -1.92 -9.18
CA ASP A 179 6.69 -3.02 -9.96
C ASP A 179 5.23 -3.35 -9.57
N VAL A 180 4.80 -2.91 -8.38
CA VAL A 180 3.40 -3.01 -7.94
C VAL A 180 2.46 -2.21 -8.84
N ILE A 181 2.95 -1.16 -9.51
CA ILE A 181 2.16 -0.33 -10.44
C ILE A 181 1.54 -1.18 -11.54
N GLU A 182 2.34 -2.04 -12.18
CA GLU A 182 1.86 -2.92 -13.25
C GLU A 182 0.84 -3.95 -12.78
N TRP A 183 0.99 -4.44 -11.53
CA TRP A 183 0.22 -5.57 -11.04
C TRP A 183 -1.07 -5.15 -10.35
N LEU A 184 -1.06 -3.99 -9.71
CA LEU A 184 -2.19 -3.46 -8.97
C LEU A 184 -3.15 -2.66 -9.86
N GLU A 185 -2.64 -2.14 -10.99
CA GLU A 185 -3.39 -1.31 -11.93
C GLU A 185 -4.13 -0.13 -11.24
N PRO A 186 -3.42 0.74 -10.53
CA PRO A 186 -4.07 1.76 -9.72
C PRO A 186 -4.77 2.82 -10.60
N ASP A 187 -5.91 3.32 -10.13
CA ASP A 187 -6.62 4.42 -10.77
C ASP A 187 -5.91 5.76 -10.53
N TRP A 188 -5.14 5.85 -9.44
CA TRP A 188 -4.27 6.99 -9.16
C TRP A 188 -2.99 6.57 -8.45
N ILE A 189 -1.95 7.37 -8.65
CA ILE A 189 -0.65 7.19 -8.02
C ILE A 189 -0.19 8.52 -7.41
N TYR A 190 0.29 8.48 -6.19
CA TYR A 190 1.10 9.55 -5.61
C TYR A 190 2.53 9.04 -5.39
N ASN A 191 3.49 9.67 -6.07
CA ASN A 191 4.90 9.34 -5.92
C ASN A 191 5.54 10.34 -4.96
N THR A 192 6.06 9.85 -3.81
CA THR A 192 6.60 10.68 -2.73
C THR A 192 7.99 11.23 -3.05
N ASP A 193 8.78 10.55 -3.91
CA ASP A 193 10.10 11.03 -4.32
C ASP A 193 10.00 12.28 -5.23
N SER A 194 9.09 12.19 -6.21
CA SER A 194 8.86 13.31 -7.15
C SER A 194 7.81 14.31 -6.68
N LYS A 195 7.09 14.01 -5.59
CA LYS A 195 5.95 14.78 -5.05
C LYS A 195 4.85 15.01 -6.10
N ARG A 196 4.62 14.03 -6.99
CA ARG A 196 3.65 14.13 -8.09
C ARG A 196 2.48 13.19 -7.90
N PHE A 197 1.30 13.73 -8.21
CA PHE A 197 0.05 13.00 -8.28
C PHE A 197 -0.34 12.72 -9.74
N PHE A 198 -0.78 11.49 -10.02
CA PHE A 198 -1.27 11.06 -11.33
C PHE A 198 -2.61 10.37 -11.16
N PHE A 199 -3.58 10.74 -11.99
CA PHE A 199 -4.88 10.09 -12.06
C PHE A 199 -5.05 9.49 -13.46
N ALA A 200 -5.38 8.18 -13.52
CA ALA A 200 -5.70 7.51 -14.77
C ALA A 200 -7.10 7.92 -15.22
N GLN A 201 -7.21 8.81 -16.18
CA GLN A 201 -8.50 9.10 -16.80
C GLN A 201 -8.92 7.89 -17.64
N ALA A 202 -10.08 7.29 -17.33
CA ALA A 202 -10.74 6.37 -18.22
C ALA A 202 -11.10 7.13 -19.51
N ASN A 203 -10.40 6.84 -20.61
CA ASN A 203 -10.90 7.29 -21.91
C ASN A 203 -12.13 6.46 -22.24
N THR A 204 -13.29 7.10 -22.25
CA THR A 204 -14.62 6.51 -22.54
C THR A 204 -14.78 6.03 -23.98
N SER A 205 -13.72 5.95 -24.79
CA SER A 205 -13.81 5.63 -26.23
C SER A 205 -12.98 4.46 -26.71
N ASP A 206 -12.21 3.73 -25.84
CA ASP A 206 -11.47 2.56 -26.35
C ASP A 206 -11.42 1.41 -25.33
N GLN A 207 -12.03 0.30 -25.77
CA GLN A 207 -12.09 -1.00 -25.09
C GLN A 207 -10.75 -1.74 -25.14
N THR A 208 -9.66 -1.16 -24.66
CA THR A 208 -8.43 -1.91 -24.44
C THR A 208 -7.73 -1.44 -23.17
N SER A 209 -7.74 -2.31 -22.17
CA SER A 209 -7.02 -2.19 -20.91
C SER A 209 -5.50 -1.91 -21.05
N ILE A 210 -4.98 -1.97 -22.25
CA ILE A 210 -3.59 -1.70 -22.64
C ILE A 210 -3.25 -0.19 -22.61
N SER A 211 -4.23 0.72 -22.77
CA SER A 211 -3.94 2.15 -22.94
C SER A 211 -3.57 2.88 -21.63
N THR A 212 -4.05 2.41 -20.49
CA THR A 212 -3.73 3.01 -19.18
C THR A 212 -2.29 2.67 -18.77
N TYR A 213 -1.84 1.44 -19.05
CA TYR A 213 -0.46 0.98 -18.83
C TYR A 213 0.55 1.73 -19.66
N THR A 214 0.23 1.96 -20.91
CA THR A 214 1.11 2.72 -21.82
C THR A 214 1.33 4.14 -21.30
N LYS A 215 0.35 4.75 -20.64
CA LYS A 215 0.51 6.08 -20.01
C LYS A 215 1.44 6.04 -18.80
N PHE A 216 1.26 5.09 -17.88
CA PHE A 216 2.15 4.96 -16.73
C PHE A 216 3.53 4.43 -17.15
N GLY A 217 3.61 3.46 -18.05
CA GLY A 217 4.86 2.98 -18.65
C GLY A 217 5.61 4.07 -19.38
N THR A 218 4.94 4.95 -20.11
CA THR A 218 5.54 6.12 -20.79
C THR A 218 6.01 7.17 -19.77
N LEU A 219 5.31 7.33 -18.64
CA LEU A 219 5.73 8.21 -17.55
C LEU A 219 6.96 7.66 -16.81
N LEU A 220 7.02 6.34 -16.58
CA LEU A 220 8.20 5.64 -16.06
C LEU A 220 9.41 5.81 -17.00
N GLN A 221 9.23 5.58 -18.31
CA GLN A 221 10.28 5.74 -19.33
C GLN A 221 10.76 7.20 -19.50
N ARG A 222 9.89 8.18 -19.24
CA ARG A 222 10.27 9.62 -19.33
C ARG A 222 10.94 10.16 -18.05
N GLY A 223 11.33 9.30 -17.11
CA GLY A 223 12.01 9.73 -15.91
C GLY A 223 11.16 10.54 -14.93
N ALA A 224 9.82 10.50 -15.09
CA ALA A 224 8.90 11.18 -14.18
C ALA A 224 8.98 10.62 -12.73
N PHE A 225 9.57 9.45 -12.57
CA PHE A 225 9.72 8.73 -11.30
C PHE A 225 11.17 8.66 -10.78
N GLY A 226 12.04 9.62 -11.12
CA GLY A 226 13.39 9.68 -10.54
C GLY A 226 14.34 8.56 -11.01
N LYS A 227 15.54 8.50 -10.48
CA LYS A 227 16.74 7.80 -10.94
C LYS A 227 16.69 6.25 -11.07
N TYR A 228 15.56 5.61 -11.11
CA TYR A 228 15.44 4.13 -11.18
C TYR A 228 15.18 3.56 -12.57
N SER A 229 15.45 4.32 -13.64
CA SER A 229 15.28 3.84 -15.03
C SER A 229 16.49 3.11 -15.60
N ALA A 230 17.35 2.51 -14.78
CA ALA A 230 18.49 1.74 -15.24
C ALA A 230 18.36 0.31 -14.79
N SER A 231 17.65 -0.54 -15.50
CA SER A 231 17.81 -2.00 -15.64
C SER A 231 16.49 -2.69 -16.05
N ILE A 232 15.98 -2.39 -17.24
CA ILE A 232 15.17 -3.38 -17.97
C ILE A 232 15.83 -3.49 -19.33
N THR A 233 16.80 -4.38 -19.43
CA THR A 233 17.24 -4.96 -20.70
C THR A 233 16.47 -6.25 -20.88
N ILE A 234 15.83 -6.37 -22.03
CA ILE A 234 15.05 -7.44 -22.66
C ILE A 234 15.48 -8.86 -22.25
#